data_285b811c6f746753c557ca6ca0f05ef0
#
_entry.id   285b811c6f746753c557ca6ca0f05ef0
#
_cell.length_a   1.000
_cell.length_b   1.000
_cell.length_c   1.000
_cell.angle_alpha   90.00
_cell.angle_beta   90.00
_cell.angle_gamma   90.00
#
_symmetry.space_group_name_H-M   'P 1'
#
loop_
_entity.id
_entity.type
_entity.pdbx_description
1 polymer ?
#
loop_
_entity_poly.entity_id
_entity_poly.type
_entity_poly.pdbx_seq_one_letter_code
_entity_poly.pdbx_strand_id
1 'polypeptide(L)'
;MKKQVKNNVYWIGYMDWDLQTFHGDDYTIHSGSSQNAYLIQEEKTVLMDTVWAPHQFEFIENLKTEVDLDAIDYIVVNHGENDHSGSLPALMKLIPNTPIYCTANAVKSLEGQYGKQGWNFHVVHTGDSLEIGNGKKLVFVEMTFLHWPDSMATYLTGDNILFSMDAFGQHYAVEEMFADKADQEILWREAMRYYANIVAPFSPMVTKKVKELAAMNLPVDMIAPSHGAIWREDPMRIVEAYAKWADTYQENQVTVVYGTEWHGTEKIAHAIAEEIHRVSPDTIVKVFNVDHTEKDDILYEVFKSKAIAVGSPTILNGILASMASFLYYLKSLKLKGKKAAVFGCYGWSGEGCKVLREMLTEAGFKVVSDEVKSSWNPEEGDYAKVPALVGSLLDLSEVDTQNTEKNSASFSKWQCPCGYVYDPEKGDPDHGVRPGTVWEDVPADWVCPVCGLPKSAFKKIEE
;
A
#
# COMPACT_ATOMS: atom_id res chain seq x y z
N MET A 1 12.49 23.92 14.10
CA MET A 1 11.64 23.98 15.34
C MET A 1 11.51 22.56 15.87
N LYS A 2 11.98 22.29 17.10
CA LYS A 2 11.82 20.96 17.71
C LYS A 2 10.43 20.78 18.30
N LYS A 3 9.89 19.56 18.20
CA LYS A 3 8.63 19.17 18.87
C LYS A 3 8.94 18.09 19.92
N GLN A 4 8.46 18.25 21.14
CA GLN A 4 8.67 17.26 22.19
C GLN A 4 7.90 15.97 21.88
N VAL A 5 8.61 14.85 21.88
CA VAL A 5 8.05 13.50 21.68
C VAL A 5 7.71 12.88 23.03
N LYS A 6 8.71 12.78 23.92
CA LYS A 6 8.57 12.27 25.29
C LYS A 6 9.76 12.72 26.13
N ASN A 7 9.55 13.27 27.33
CA ASN A 7 10.61 13.71 28.22
C ASN A 7 11.68 14.55 27.50
N ASN A 8 12.93 14.09 27.46
CA ASN A 8 14.06 14.75 26.81
C ASN A 8 14.28 14.29 25.37
N VAL A 9 13.27 13.69 24.74
CA VAL A 9 13.28 13.27 23.33
C VAL A 9 12.48 14.24 22.51
N TYR A 10 13.07 14.76 21.45
CA TYR A 10 12.49 15.75 20.57
C TYR A 10 12.59 15.31 19.11
N TRP A 11 11.55 15.54 18.33
CA TRP A 11 11.62 15.50 16.88
C TRP A 11 12.29 16.76 16.34
N ILE A 12 13.19 16.57 15.39
CA ILE A 12 13.97 17.65 14.75
C ILE A 12 14.00 17.51 13.23
N GLY A 13 13.22 16.60 12.66
CA GLY A 13 13.21 16.27 11.24
C GLY A 13 12.63 17.35 10.33
N TYR A 14 12.18 16.92 9.16
CA TYR A 14 11.54 17.76 8.16
C TYR A 14 10.14 17.22 7.81
N MET A 15 9.16 18.11 7.70
CA MET A 15 7.80 17.80 7.26
C MET A 15 7.60 18.30 5.84
N ASP A 16 7.39 17.38 4.90
CA ASP A 16 7.22 17.67 3.49
C ASP A 16 5.76 17.48 3.06
N TRP A 17 5.02 18.58 3.10
CA TRP A 17 3.60 18.61 2.76
C TRP A 17 3.33 18.47 1.26
N ASP A 18 4.31 18.91 0.44
CA ASP A 18 4.17 19.05 -1.01
C ASP A 18 4.84 17.89 -1.77
N LEU A 19 5.37 16.90 -1.06
CA LEU A 19 6.02 15.74 -1.66
C LEU A 19 4.99 14.94 -2.48
N GLN A 20 5.23 14.78 -3.77
CA GLN A 20 4.35 14.07 -4.70
C GLN A 20 4.92 12.74 -5.18
N THR A 21 6.24 12.61 -5.22
CA THR A 21 6.93 11.37 -5.60
C THR A 21 8.10 11.10 -4.69
N PHE A 22 8.45 9.84 -4.49
CA PHE A 22 9.57 9.41 -3.66
C PHE A 22 10.27 8.20 -4.25
N HIS A 23 11.48 7.86 -3.77
CA HIS A 23 12.32 6.82 -4.35
C HIS A 23 12.57 7.04 -5.86
N GLY A 24 13.00 8.25 -6.21
CA GLY A 24 12.95 8.77 -7.58
C GLY A 24 11.51 9.20 -7.91
N ASP A 25 11.06 8.92 -9.12
CA ASP A 25 9.66 9.21 -9.54
C ASP A 25 8.78 7.95 -9.52
N ASP A 26 9.24 6.89 -8.86
CA ASP A 26 8.63 5.57 -8.96
C ASP A 26 7.52 5.30 -7.95
N TYR A 27 7.43 6.08 -6.87
CA TYR A 27 6.42 5.93 -5.84
C TYR A 27 5.63 7.23 -5.65
N THR A 28 4.33 7.19 -5.89
CA THR A 28 3.45 8.35 -5.78
C THR A 28 3.09 8.63 -4.32
N ILE A 29 3.15 9.87 -3.89
CA ILE A 29 2.79 10.33 -2.55
C ILE A 29 1.51 11.15 -2.63
N HIS A 30 0.49 10.76 -1.86
CA HIS A 30 -0.82 11.44 -1.87
C HIS A 30 -1.05 12.34 -0.67
N SER A 31 -0.30 12.13 0.41
CA SER A 31 -0.58 12.76 1.72
C SER A 31 0.66 13.45 2.31
N GLY A 32 1.62 13.83 1.45
CA GLY A 32 2.91 14.30 1.90
C GLY A 32 3.70 13.24 2.67
N SER A 33 4.80 13.64 3.29
CA SER A 33 5.61 12.75 4.13
C SER A 33 6.34 13.53 5.21
N SER A 34 7.04 12.85 6.08
CA SER A 34 8.04 13.43 6.95
C SER A 34 9.33 12.62 6.88
N GLN A 35 10.44 13.30 7.16
CA GLN A 35 11.75 12.70 7.37
C GLN A 35 12.08 12.93 8.84
N ASN A 36 11.85 11.89 9.64
CA ASN A 36 11.93 12.01 11.08
C ASN A 36 13.38 11.81 11.54
N ALA A 37 13.93 12.83 12.18
CA ALA A 37 15.16 12.76 12.94
C ALA A 37 14.84 13.13 14.39
N TYR A 38 15.59 12.61 15.34
CA TYR A 38 15.30 12.83 16.76
C TYR A 38 16.54 13.30 17.51
N LEU A 39 16.32 14.22 18.46
CA LEU A 39 17.35 14.72 19.38
C LEU A 39 17.01 14.22 20.78
N ILE A 40 17.94 13.50 21.40
CA ILE A 40 17.83 13.00 22.77
C ILE A 40 18.81 13.80 23.62
N GLN A 41 18.29 14.52 24.63
CA GLN A 41 19.08 15.42 25.48
C GLN A 41 19.10 14.88 26.92
N GLU A 42 19.95 13.88 27.19
CA GLU A 42 20.26 13.38 28.52
C GLU A 42 21.60 13.94 29.02
N GLU A 43 22.37 13.23 29.85
CA GLU A 43 23.75 13.64 30.15
C GLU A 43 24.62 13.66 28.90
N LYS A 44 24.27 12.81 27.93
CA LYS A 44 24.80 12.80 26.58
C LYS A 44 23.73 13.23 25.59
N THR A 45 24.11 14.06 24.66
CA THR A 45 23.24 14.47 23.56
C THR A 45 23.42 13.56 22.35
N VAL A 46 22.34 12.98 21.88
CA VAL A 46 22.35 12.04 20.74
C VAL A 46 21.46 12.59 19.62
N LEU A 47 21.99 12.65 18.41
CA LEU A 47 21.22 12.86 17.20
C LEU A 47 20.93 11.50 16.56
N MET A 48 19.65 11.18 16.36
CA MET A 48 19.16 9.96 15.72
C MET A 48 18.73 10.28 14.32
N ASP A 49 19.46 9.75 13.32
CA ASP A 49 19.29 9.97 11.88
C ASP A 49 19.38 11.46 11.46
N THR A 50 19.29 11.72 10.19
CA THR A 50 19.21 13.05 9.59
C THR A 50 18.05 13.12 8.59
N VAL A 51 18.07 14.06 7.64
CA VAL A 51 17.05 14.21 6.60
C VAL A 51 17.67 14.19 5.21
N TRP A 52 16.85 14.11 4.18
CA TRP A 52 17.25 14.14 2.78
C TRP A 52 18.06 15.39 2.43
N ALA A 53 19.07 15.25 1.57
CA ALA A 53 19.99 16.32 1.21
C ALA A 53 19.34 17.63 0.69
N PRO A 54 18.24 17.64 -0.06
CA PRO A 54 17.56 18.87 -0.43
C PRO A 54 17.14 19.75 0.76
N HIS A 55 16.85 19.15 1.91
CA HIS A 55 16.41 19.83 3.13
C HIS A 55 17.55 20.05 4.15
N GLN A 56 18.81 19.71 3.80
CA GLN A 56 19.96 19.74 4.71
C GLN A 56 20.21 21.11 5.33
N PHE A 57 20.00 22.19 4.57
CA PHE A 57 20.24 23.54 5.05
C PHE A 57 19.26 23.90 6.17
N GLU A 58 17.98 23.70 5.92
CA GLU A 58 16.92 23.97 6.91
C GLU A 58 17.08 23.08 8.14
N PHE A 59 17.36 21.81 7.95
CA PHE A 59 17.61 20.87 9.03
C PHE A 59 18.76 21.30 9.94
N ILE A 60 19.92 21.66 9.36
CA ILE A 60 21.10 22.08 10.13
C ILE A 60 20.84 23.41 10.83
N GLU A 61 20.21 24.38 10.18
CA GLU A 61 19.88 25.66 10.81
C GLU A 61 18.87 25.47 11.95
N ASN A 62 17.85 24.63 11.79
CA ASN A 62 16.94 24.28 12.86
C ASN A 62 17.67 23.57 14.02
N LEU A 63 18.57 22.65 13.73
CA LEU A 63 19.35 21.94 14.75
C LEU A 63 20.21 22.92 15.57
N LYS A 64 20.87 23.89 14.94
CA LYS A 64 21.65 24.97 15.62
C LYS A 64 20.82 25.84 16.55
N THR A 65 19.54 26.01 16.28
CA THR A 65 18.65 26.76 17.19
C THR A 65 18.29 25.99 18.44
N GLU A 66 18.40 24.68 18.42
CA GLU A 66 17.91 23.80 19.47
C GLU A 66 19.04 23.18 20.32
N VAL A 67 20.27 23.12 19.77
CA VAL A 67 21.45 22.58 20.43
C VAL A 67 22.72 23.21 19.85
N ASP A 68 23.73 23.42 20.70
CA ASP A 68 25.09 23.66 20.23
C ASP A 68 25.59 22.40 19.52
N LEU A 69 25.97 22.51 18.26
CA LEU A 69 26.40 21.33 17.48
C LEU A 69 27.58 20.60 18.12
N ASP A 70 28.51 21.34 18.76
CA ASP A 70 29.67 20.77 19.47
C ASP A 70 29.26 20.01 20.75
N ALA A 71 28.02 20.18 21.23
CA ALA A 71 27.46 19.43 22.35
C ALA A 71 26.81 18.13 21.94
N ILE A 72 26.75 17.80 20.65
CA ILE A 72 26.28 16.50 20.16
C ILE A 72 27.37 15.45 20.41
N ASP A 73 27.18 14.62 21.43
CA ASP A 73 28.13 13.58 21.80
C ASP A 73 28.17 12.43 20.80
N TYR A 74 27.00 12.05 20.25
CA TYR A 74 26.86 10.88 19.38
C TYR A 74 25.85 11.14 18.26
N ILE A 75 26.12 10.57 17.09
CA ILE A 75 25.15 10.42 16.01
C ILE A 75 24.84 8.92 15.89
N VAL A 76 23.58 8.55 15.79
CA VAL A 76 23.14 7.20 15.43
C VAL A 76 22.55 7.24 14.04
N VAL A 77 23.02 6.37 13.16
CA VAL A 77 22.45 6.20 11.81
C VAL A 77 21.81 4.81 11.74
N ASN A 78 20.48 4.78 11.81
CA ASN A 78 19.71 3.54 11.74
C ASN A 78 19.64 2.99 10.33
N HIS A 79 19.75 3.86 9.30
CA HIS A 79 19.68 3.49 7.91
C HIS A 79 20.49 4.44 7.03
N GLY A 80 21.24 3.89 6.07
CA GLY A 80 22.13 4.65 5.21
C GLY A 80 21.48 5.22 3.96
N GLU A 81 20.16 5.05 3.72
CA GLU A 81 19.49 5.64 2.56
C GLU A 81 19.51 7.16 2.60
N ASN A 82 19.45 7.81 1.42
CA ASN A 82 19.67 9.25 1.28
C ASN A 82 18.68 10.13 2.04
N ASP A 83 17.47 9.67 2.23
CA ASP A 83 16.42 10.41 2.92
C ASP A 83 16.59 10.40 4.46
N HIS A 84 17.43 9.50 4.98
CA HIS A 84 17.82 9.45 6.41
C HIS A 84 19.24 9.91 6.66
N SER A 85 20.10 9.83 5.65
CA SER A 85 21.52 10.13 5.79
C SER A 85 22.01 11.29 4.94
N GLY A 86 21.15 11.85 4.06
CA GLY A 86 21.55 12.83 3.06
C GLY A 86 22.12 14.14 3.62
N SER A 87 21.71 14.54 4.80
CA SER A 87 22.25 15.73 5.48
C SER A 87 23.54 15.46 6.27
N LEU A 88 23.90 14.18 6.49
CA LEU A 88 25.08 13.80 7.27
C LEU A 88 26.39 14.37 6.72
N PRO A 89 26.66 14.36 5.38
CA PRO A 89 27.91 14.95 4.86
C PRO A 89 28.06 16.44 5.15
N ALA A 90 26.97 17.20 5.16
CA ALA A 90 26.99 18.63 5.48
C ALA A 90 27.18 18.87 6.98
N LEU A 91 26.49 18.09 7.81
CA LEU A 91 26.59 18.14 9.27
C LEU A 91 28.02 17.78 9.73
N MET A 92 28.59 16.70 9.20
CA MET A 92 29.94 16.23 9.58
C MET A 92 31.06 17.19 9.16
N LYS A 93 30.84 18.15 8.28
CA LYS A 93 31.80 19.26 8.04
C LYS A 93 31.85 20.23 9.20
N LEU A 94 30.77 20.33 9.97
CA LEU A 94 30.68 21.24 11.13
C LEU A 94 31.15 20.56 12.41
N ILE A 95 30.85 19.24 12.57
CA ILE A 95 31.23 18.43 13.74
C ILE A 95 32.02 17.17 13.34
N PRO A 96 33.21 17.29 12.74
CA PRO A 96 33.90 16.21 12.04
C PRO A 96 34.38 15.06 12.94
N ASN A 97 34.46 15.29 14.24
CA ASN A 97 34.98 14.30 15.21
C ASN A 97 33.87 13.54 15.95
N THR A 98 32.60 13.90 15.75
CA THR A 98 31.48 13.26 16.46
C THR A 98 31.37 11.79 16.04
N PRO A 99 31.34 10.85 17.00
CA PRO A 99 31.20 9.43 16.73
C PRO A 99 29.86 9.09 16.10
N ILE A 100 29.89 8.22 15.08
CA ILE A 100 28.70 7.73 14.38
C ILE A 100 28.50 6.25 14.70
N TYR A 101 27.40 5.91 15.37
CA TYR A 101 27.01 4.55 15.70
C TYR A 101 26.07 4.01 14.61
N CYS A 102 26.46 2.90 13.97
CA CYS A 102 25.69 2.29 12.90
C CYS A 102 26.11 0.83 12.68
N THR A 103 25.40 0.09 11.83
CA THR A 103 25.78 -1.27 11.47
C THR A 103 27.01 -1.31 10.53
N ALA A 104 27.69 -2.44 10.44
CA ALA A 104 28.79 -2.62 9.49
C ALA A 104 28.36 -2.47 8.02
N ASN A 105 27.10 -2.77 7.73
CA ASN A 105 26.54 -2.56 6.39
C ASN A 105 26.22 -1.08 6.16
N ALA A 106 25.77 -0.33 7.18
CA ALA A 106 25.56 1.11 7.06
C ALA A 106 26.87 1.86 6.78
N VAL A 107 28.00 1.44 7.36
CA VAL A 107 29.31 1.99 6.96
C VAL A 107 29.54 1.84 5.47
N LYS A 108 29.25 0.64 4.90
CA LYS A 108 29.41 0.41 3.46
C LYS A 108 28.45 1.26 2.61
N SER A 109 27.19 1.39 3.05
CA SER A 109 26.19 2.22 2.37
C SER A 109 26.61 3.69 2.36
N LEU A 110 27.03 4.23 3.51
CA LEU A 110 27.47 5.61 3.66
C LEU A 110 28.75 5.91 2.87
N GLU A 111 29.75 5.03 2.96
CA GLU A 111 30.98 5.16 2.16
C GLU A 111 30.71 4.99 0.65
N GLY A 112 29.77 4.14 0.27
CA GLY A 112 29.36 3.95 -1.12
C GLY A 112 28.68 5.18 -1.71
N GLN A 113 27.82 5.84 -0.94
CA GLN A 113 27.07 7.01 -1.39
C GLN A 113 27.89 8.29 -1.33
N TYR A 114 28.67 8.49 -0.26
CA TYR A 114 29.35 9.77 0.02
C TYR A 114 30.88 9.71 -0.14
N GLY A 115 31.42 8.55 -0.46
CA GLY A 115 32.87 8.32 -0.47
C GLY A 115 33.45 8.16 0.94
N LYS A 116 34.72 7.77 1.02
CA LYS A 116 35.43 7.62 2.28
C LYS A 116 35.80 8.96 2.87
N GLN A 117 34.96 9.46 3.75
CA GLN A 117 35.13 10.77 4.41
C GLN A 117 36.03 10.74 5.65
N GLY A 118 36.42 9.55 6.12
CA GLY A 118 37.20 9.38 7.34
C GLY A 118 36.39 9.63 8.64
N TRP A 119 35.07 9.49 8.58
CA TRP A 119 34.21 9.65 9.74
C TRP A 119 34.51 8.62 10.84
N ASN A 120 34.28 8.98 12.07
CA ASN A 120 34.52 8.14 13.26
C ASN A 120 33.39 7.14 13.48
N PHE A 121 33.38 6.05 12.70
CA PHE A 121 32.37 5.02 12.78
C PHE A 121 32.58 4.08 13.98
N HIS A 122 31.53 3.84 14.73
CA HIS A 122 31.41 2.83 15.76
C HIS A 122 30.40 1.78 15.35
N VAL A 123 30.90 0.61 14.93
CA VAL A 123 30.03 -0.48 14.47
C VAL A 123 29.38 -1.15 15.66
N VAL A 124 28.04 -1.32 15.57
CA VAL A 124 27.22 -1.97 16.59
C VAL A 124 26.47 -3.17 16.04
N HIS A 125 26.10 -4.08 16.92
CA HIS A 125 25.34 -5.29 16.63
C HIS A 125 24.12 -5.42 17.54
N THR A 126 23.22 -6.33 17.22
CA THR A 126 22.05 -6.63 18.05
C THR A 126 22.46 -6.98 19.49
N GLY A 127 21.92 -6.23 20.45
CA GLY A 127 22.19 -6.39 21.88
C GLY A 127 23.29 -5.48 22.43
N ASP A 128 24.09 -4.84 21.56
CA ASP A 128 25.01 -3.81 22.01
C ASP A 128 24.25 -2.62 22.59
N SER A 129 24.87 -1.91 23.52
CA SER A 129 24.25 -0.75 24.16
C SER A 129 25.21 0.40 24.36
N LEU A 130 24.67 1.62 24.37
CA LEU A 130 25.38 2.88 24.57
C LEU A 130 24.72 3.63 25.73
N GLU A 131 25.47 3.83 26.83
CA GLU A 131 25.01 4.63 27.96
C GLU A 131 24.93 6.12 27.58
N ILE A 132 23.81 6.77 27.89
CA ILE A 132 23.58 8.19 27.59
C ILE A 132 23.33 9.03 28.84
N GLY A 133 23.51 8.44 30.02
CA GLY A 133 23.30 9.09 31.32
C GLY A 133 21.88 8.95 31.87
N ASN A 134 21.70 9.44 33.09
CA ASN A 134 20.42 9.37 33.80
C ASN A 134 19.84 7.93 33.96
N GLY A 135 20.70 6.91 33.92
CA GLY A 135 20.31 5.51 33.95
C GLY A 135 19.66 5.00 32.66
N LYS A 136 19.75 5.76 31.57
CA LYS A 136 19.22 5.40 30.26
C LYS A 136 20.33 4.97 29.31
N LYS A 137 19.98 4.07 28.41
CA LYS A 137 20.85 3.63 27.33
C LYS A 137 20.10 3.38 26.04
N LEU A 138 20.81 3.45 24.94
CA LEU A 138 20.37 2.98 23.64
C LEU A 138 20.77 1.52 23.49
N VAL A 139 19.84 0.68 23.04
CA VAL A 139 20.07 -0.73 22.69
C VAL A 139 19.84 -0.89 21.21
N PHE A 140 20.82 -1.44 20.50
CA PHE A 140 20.77 -1.57 19.04
C PHE A 140 20.22 -2.93 18.62
N VAL A 141 19.43 -2.92 17.53
CA VAL A 141 18.83 -4.12 16.96
C VAL A 141 18.96 -4.08 15.45
N GLU A 142 19.80 -4.93 14.88
CA GLU A 142 19.93 -5.03 13.42
C GLU A 142 18.61 -5.50 12.80
N MET A 143 18.07 -4.71 11.89
CA MET A 143 16.81 -4.95 11.14
C MET A 143 17.09 -5.36 9.70
N THR A 144 18.10 -6.17 9.47
CA THR A 144 18.63 -6.55 8.16
C THR A 144 17.53 -6.96 7.17
N PHE A 145 17.47 -6.29 6.01
CA PHE A 145 16.44 -6.40 4.99
C PHE A 145 15.03 -5.95 5.42
N LEU A 146 14.97 -4.98 6.35
CA LEU A 146 13.77 -4.20 6.59
C LEU A 146 14.05 -2.70 6.41
N HIS A 147 14.19 -2.14 5.15
CA HIS A 147 14.10 -2.94 3.90
C HIS A 147 15.48 -3.11 3.22
N TRP A 148 16.55 -2.48 3.72
CA TRP A 148 17.92 -2.64 3.22
C TRP A 148 18.78 -3.54 4.13
N PRO A 149 19.97 -4.00 3.64
CA PRO A 149 20.87 -4.84 4.46
C PRO A 149 21.42 -4.15 5.70
N ASP A 150 21.47 -2.81 5.69
CA ASP A 150 22.08 -1.96 6.72
C ASP A 150 21.09 -1.48 7.80
N SER A 151 19.79 -1.71 7.60
CA SER A 151 18.73 -1.25 8.48
C SER A 151 18.92 -1.71 9.93
N MET A 152 18.68 -0.79 10.86
CA MET A 152 18.78 -1.00 12.31
C MET A 152 17.62 -0.26 13.01
N ALA A 153 17.16 -0.80 14.13
CA ALA A 153 16.31 -0.07 15.07
C ALA A 153 17.12 0.21 16.34
N THR A 154 16.79 1.30 17.00
CA THR A 154 17.41 1.68 18.29
C THR A 154 16.34 1.82 19.35
N TYR A 155 16.51 1.12 20.48
CA TYR A 155 15.59 1.20 21.60
C TYR A 155 16.17 2.04 22.75
N LEU A 156 15.42 3.06 23.18
CA LEU A 156 15.76 3.90 24.33
C LEU A 156 15.12 3.33 25.60
N THR A 157 15.98 2.85 26.51
CA THR A 157 15.53 2.39 27.84
C THR A 157 15.07 3.57 28.70
N GLY A 158 14.21 3.29 29.69
CA GLY A 158 13.69 4.31 30.61
C GLY A 158 12.52 5.10 30.02
N ASP A 159 12.58 5.45 28.73
CA ASP A 159 11.45 6.06 28.02
C ASP A 159 10.66 5.03 27.20
N ASN A 160 11.19 3.82 27.01
CA ASN A 160 10.56 2.73 26.28
C ASN A 160 10.18 3.11 24.84
N ILE A 161 11.07 3.83 24.15
CA ILE A 161 10.86 4.28 22.77
C ILE A 161 11.66 3.38 21.82
N LEU A 162 11.00 2.83 20.81
CA LEU A 162 11.63 2.15 19.69
C LEU A 162 11.71 3.11 18.50
N PHE A 163 12.91 3.56 18.16
CA PHE A 163 13.21 4.23 16.90
C PHE A 163 13.35 3.15 15.83
N SER A 164 12.31 2.95 15.06
CA SER A 164 12.15 1.75 14.23
C SER A 164 12.67 1.90 12.80
N MET A 165 13.18 3.08 12.46
CA MET A 165 13.56 3.43 11.10
C MET A 165 12.31 3.34 10.20
N ASP A 166 12.41 2.86 8.98
CA ASP A 166 11.30 2.74 8.00
C ASP A 166 10.21 1.76 8.42
N ALA A 167 10.60 0.75 9.23
CA ALA A 167 9.61 -0.17 9.74
C ALA A 167 8.54 0.57 10.55
N PHE A 168 7.27 0.23 10.28
CA PHE A 168 6.10 0.85 10.91
C PHE A 168 5.83 2.30 10.49
N GLY A 169 6.60 2.82 9.53
CA GLY A 169 6.42 4.15 8.94
C GLY A 169 5.30 4.22 7.90
N GLN A 170 4.99 5.43 7.50
CA GLN A 170 4.03 5.73 6.44
C GLN A 170 4.33 7.10 5.82
N HIS A 171 4.10 7.25 4.51
CA HIS A 171 4.17 8.55 3.85
C HIS A 171 2.88 9.34 4.11
N TYR A 172 2.87 10.02 5.24
CA TYR A 172 1.78 10.87 5.67
C TYR A 172 2.31 12.03 6.51
N ALA A 173 2.15 13.25 6.01
CA ALA A 173 2.45 14.47 6.75
C ALA A 173 1.35 14.72 7.80
N VAL A 174 1.73 14.78 9.07
CA VAL A 174 0.80 15.00 10.20
C VAL A 174 1.33 16.13 11.08
N GLU A 175 0.56 17.21 11.22
CA GLU A 175 1.00 18.41 11.94
C GLU A 175 1.38 18.09 13.40
N GLU A 176 0.58 17.31 14.10
CA GLU A 176 0.81 16.92 15.49
C GLU A 176 1.84 15.80 15.66
N MET A 177 2.24 15.15 14.56
CA MET A 177 3.21 14.06 14.50
C MET A 177 2.82 12.75 15.18
N PHE A 178 1.66 12.65 15.82
CA PHE A 178 1.24 11.46 16.54
C PHE A 178 0.08 10.76 15.84
N ALA A 179 0.15 9.43 15.78
CA ALA A 179 -0.85 8.59 15.13
C ALA A 179 -2.26 8.75 15.73
N ASP A 180 -2.37 8.98 17.03
CA ASP A 180 -3.63 9.23 17.73
C ASP A 180 -4.29 10.58 17.38
N LYS A 181 -3.57 11.48 16.74
CA LYS A 181 -4.04 12.79 16.27
C LYS A 181 -4.27 12.86 14.76
N ALA A 182 -3.80 11.86 14.05
CA ALA A 182 -3.95 11.76 12.61
C ALA A 182 -5.35 11.27 12.20
N ASP A 183 -5.76 11.58 10.97
CA ASP A 183 -6.91 10.91 10.35
C ASP A 183 -6.63 9.42 10.22
N GLN A 184 -7.45 8.60 10.87
CA GLN A 184 -7.22 7.17 10.99
C GLN A 184 -7.40 6.42 9.67
N GLU A 185 -8.28 6.88 8.79
CA GLU A 185 -8.49 6.27 7.48
C GLU A 185 -7.25 6.48 6.60
N ILE A 186 -6.76 7.72 6.54
CA ILE A 186 -5.55 8.06 5.81
C ILE A 186 -4.33 7.33 6.40
N LEU A 187 -4.16 7.39 7.72
CA LEU A 187 -3.03 6.78 8.42
C LEU A 187 -2.87 5.29 8.10
N TRP A 188 -3.95 4.52 8.25
CA TRP A 188 -3.92 3.07 8.02
C TRP A 188 -3.83 2.71 6.55
N ARG A 189 -4.42 3.52 5.68
CA ARG A 189 -4.25 3.38 4.22
C ARG A 189 -2.80 3.59 3.81
N GLU A 190 -2.17 4.68 4.24
CA GLU A 190 -0.79 4.99 3.88
C GLU A 190 0.21 4.02 4.55
N ALA A 191 -0.04 3.57 5.78
CA ALA A 191 0.78 2.54 6.42
C ALA A 191 0.73 1.20 5.67
N MET A 192 -0.45 0.76 5.23
CA MET A 192 -0.59 -0.46 4.44
C MET A 192 -0.05 -0.27 3.02
N ARG A 193 -0.22 0.91 2.41
CA ARG A 193 0.30 1.22 1.09
C ARG A 193 1.83 1.22 1.08
N TYR A 194 2.46 1.79 2.11
CA TYR A 194 3.90 1.72 2.34
C TYR A 194 4.36 0.27 2.48
N TYR A 195 3.68 -0.52 3.33
CA TYR A 195 3.99 -1.94 3.48
C TYR A 195 3.89 -2.70 2.15
N ALA A 196 2.79 -2.54 1.42
CA ALA A 196 2.50 -3.27 0.19
C ALA A 196 3.54 -3.04 -0.91
N ASN A 197 4.02 -1.80 -1.05
CA ASN A 197 4.93 -1.42 -2.13
C ASN A 197 6.42 -1.54 -1.77
N ILE A 198 6.79 -1.35 -0.50
CA ILE A 198 8.19 -1.27 -0.07
C ILE A 198 8.59 -2.48 0.77
N VAL A 199 7.77 -2.88 1.74
CA VAL A 199 8.12 -3.92 2.73
C VAL A 199 7.72 -5.33 2.30
N ALA A 200 6.64 -5.49 1.52
CA ALA A 200 6.07 -6.79 1.15
C ALA A 200 7.08 -7.80 0.55
N PRO A 201 8.07 -7.40 -0.29
CA PRO A 201 9.11 -8.31 -0.77
C PRO A 201 9.91 -9.00 0.33
N PHE A 202 9.95 -8.38 1.51
CA PHE A 202 10.70 -8.79 2.70
C PHE A 202 9.83 -9.39 3.81
N SER A 203 8.57 -9.72 3.55
CA SER A 203 7.62 -10.29 4.52
C SER A 203 8.19 -11.45 5.37
N PRO A 204 9.01 -12.38 4.83
CA PRO A 204 9.67 -13.39 5.68
C PRO A 204 10.62 -12.79 6.73
N MET A 205 11.27 -11.65 6.42
CA MET A 205 12.14 -10.94 7.37
C MET A 205 11.31 -10.21 8.42
N VAL A 206 10.17 -9.61 8.03
CA VAL A 206 9.20 -9.01 8.97
C VAL A 206 8.78 -10.05 10.01
N THR A 207 8.30 -11.22 9.55
CA THR A 207 7.87 -12.30 10.45
C THR A 207 8.98 -12.72 11.41
N LYS A 208 10.22 -12.83 10.94
CA LYS A 208 11.39 -13.17 11.76
C LYS A 208 11.67 -12.08 12.79
N LYS A 209 11.74 -10.82 12.38
CA LYS A 209 12.10 -9.68 13.23
C LYS A 209 11.04 -9.36 14.28
N VAL A 210 9.76 -9.44 13.93
CA VAL A 210 8.67 -9.28 14.92
C VAL A 210 8.81 -10.33 16.05
N LYS A 211 9.14 -11.58 15.71
CA LYS A 211 9.38 -12.64 16.72
C LYS A 211 10.64 -12.37 17.56
N GLU A 212 11.72 -11.89 16.94
CA GLU A 212 12.96 -11.55 17.65
C GLU A 212 12.74 -10.39 18.63
N LEU A 213 12.07 -9.31 18.20
CA LEU A 213 11.72 -8.17 19.06
C LEU A 213 10.81 -8.59 20.21
N ALA A 214 9.80 -9.41 19.94
CA ALA A 214 8.94 -9.96 21.00
C ALA A 214 9.70 -10.81 22.02
N ALA A 215 10.70 -11.61 21.58
CA ALA A 215 11.52 -12.43 22.43
C ALA A 215 12.47 -11.60 23.35
N MET A 216 12.80 -10.37 22.96
CA MET A 216 13.58 -9.45 23.79
C MET A 216 12.79 -8.96 25.01
N ASN A 217 11.47 -9.10 25.00
CA ASN A 217 10.56 -8.73 26.09
C ASN A 217 10.78 -7.30 26.62
N LEU A 218 11.08 -6.38 25.69
CA LEU A 218 11.26 -4.95 25.99
C LEU A 218 9.88 -4.29 26.10
N PRO A 219 9.61 -3.50 27.15
CA PRO A 219 8.42 -2.67 27.18
C PRO A 219 8.51 -1.60 26.06
N VAL A 220 7.48 -1.46 25.25
CA VAL A 220 7.42 -0.46 24.17
C VAL A 220 6.19 0.43 24.39
N ASP A 221 6.44 1.65 24.86
CA ASP A 221 5.39 2.66 25.04
C ASP A 221 5.18 3.51 23.79
N MET A 222 6.18 3.51 22.89
CA MET A 222 6.18 4.34 21.70
C MET A 222 7.02 3.72 20.60
N ILE A 223 6.54 3.80 19.35
CA ILE A 223 7.33 3.51 18.15
C ILE A 223 7.46 4.80 17.35
N ALA A 224 8.69 5.23 17.13
CA ALA A 224 9.09 6.46 16.45
C ALA A 224 9.78 6.11 15.13
N PRO A 225 9.00 6.00 14.02
CA PRO A 225 9.54 5.66 12.69
C PRO A 225 10.25 6.85 12.05
N SER A 226 10.96 6.59 10.95
CA SER A 226 11.62 7.64 10.17
C SER A 226 10.68 8.39 9.21
N HIS A 227 9.48 7.88 8.98
CA HIS A 227 8.45 8.55 8.16
C HIS A 227 7.10 8.55 8.84
N GLY A 228 6.38 9.66 8.70
CA GLY A 228 5.00 9.82 9.13
C GLY A 228 4.82 9.93 10.65
N ALA A 229 3.68 9.48 11.11
CA ALA A 229 3.23 9.67 12.48
C ALA A 229 3.89 8.68 13.46
N ILE A 230 4.15 9.17 14.66
CA ILE A 230 4.68 8.42 15.80
C ILE A 230 3.53 7.69 16.51
N TRP A 231 3.71 6.39 16.75
CA TRP A 231 2.74 5.53 17.45
C TRP A 231 2.99 5.57 18.96
N ARG A 232 2.03 6.11 19.74
CA ARG A 232 2.13 6.21 21.22
C ARG A 232 0.91 5.66 21.95
N GLU A 233 -0.27 5.75 21.38
CA GLU A 233 -1.45 5.06 21.88
C GLU A 233 -1.53 3.69 21.21
N ASP A 234 -1.42 2.62 21.99
CA ASP A 234 -1.38 1.23 21.53
C ASP A 234 -0.37 1.00 20.37
N PRO A 235 0.93 1.27 20.61
CA PRO A 235 1.95 1.16 19.56
C PRO A 235 2.09 -0.26 19.01
N MET A 236 1.65 -1.28 19.76
CA MET A 236 1.72 -2.66 19.30
C MET A 236 0.73 -2.97 18.17
N ARG A 237 -0.31 -2.17 18.01
CA ARG A 237 -1.30 -2.34 16.93
C ARG A 237 -0.67 -2.32 15.52
N ILE A 238 0.32 -1.46 15.28
CA ILE A 238 1.03 -1.46 13.98
C ILE A 238 1.94 -2.67 13.82
N VAL A 239 2.54 -3.16 14.90
CA VAL A 239 3.35 -4.40 14.88
C VAL A 239 2.49 -5.61 14.55
N GLU A 240 1.30 -5.71 15.16
CA GLU A 240 0.30 -6.74 14.85
C GLU A 240 -0.18 -6.65 13.40
N ALA A 241 -0.38 -5.44 12.88
CA ALA A 241 -0.74 -5.23 11.49
C ALA A 241 0.37 -5.73 10.54
N TYR A 242 1.63 -5.41 10.81
CA TYR A 242 2.77 -5.90 10.04
C TYR A 242 2.88 -7.43 10.08
N ALA A 243 2.67 -8.04 11.25
CA ALA A 243 2.65 -9.50 11.40
C ALA A 243 1.54 -10.14 10.55
N LYS A 244 0.35 -9.53 10.55
CA LYS A 244 -0.80 -9.96 9.74
C LYS A 244 -0.53 -9.76 8.24
N TRP A 245 0.03 -8.63 7.84
CA TRP A 245 0.34 -8.33 6.45
C TRP A 245 1.45 -9.21 5.88
N ALA A 246 2.39 -9.65 6.73
CA ALA A 246 3.46 -10.56 6.34
C ALA A 246 3.00 -12.01 6.09
N ASP A 247 1.82 -12.40 6.58
CA ASP A 247 1.31 -13.76 6.49
C ASP A 247 0.25 -13.90 5.37
N THR A 248 0.72 -13.86 4.11
CA THR A 248 -0.14 -14.08 2.93
C THR A 248 -1.46 -13.29 2.96
N TYR A 249 -1.36 -12.01 3.29
CA TYR A 249 -2.52 -11.16 3.52
C TYR A 249 -3.48 -11.08 2.33
N GLN A 250 -4.76 -11.20 2.61
CA GLN A 250 -5.84 -11.01 1.64
C GLN A 250 -7.16 -10.64 2.33
N GLU A 251 -7.95 -9.84 1.64
CA GLU A 251 -9.32 -9.48 1.98
C GLU A 251 -10.29 -10.16 1.00
N ASN A 252 -11.57 -10.09 1.27
CA ASN A 252 -12.59 -10.53 0.30
C ASN A 252 -12.70 -9.52 -0.85
N GLN A 253 -11.63 -9.40 -1.61
CA GLN A 253 -11.48 -8.44 -2.70
C GLN A 253 -10.90 -9.12 -3.94
N VAL A 254 -11.34 -8.65 -5.12
CA VAL A 254 -10.75 -8.97 -6.43
C VAL A 254 -10.38 -7.67 -7.11
N THR A 255 -9.16 -7.59 -7.64
CA THR A 255 -8.73 -6.46 -8.47
C THR A 255 -8.69 -6.88 -9.94
N VAL A 256 -9.40 -6.16 -10.78
CA VAL A 256 -9.39 -6.28 -12.25
C VAL A 256 -8.49 -5.18 -12.80
N VAL A 257 -7.40 -5.57 -13.48
CA VAL A 257 -6.41 -4.64 -14.02
C VAL A 257 -6.36 -4.82 -15.53
N TYR A 258 -6.53 -3.75 -16.28
CA TYR A 258 -6.51 -3.84 -17.73
C TYR A 258 -5.77 -2.67 -18.39
N GLY A 259 -5.25 -2.93 -19.59
CA GLY A 259 -4.90 -1.91 -20.57
C GLY A 259 -5.76 -2.08 -21.82
N THR A 260 -5.99 -1.03 -22.56
CA THR A 260 -6.84 -1.06 -23.76
C THR A 260 -6.40 -0.02 -24.77
N GLU A 261 -6.54 -0.30 -26.07
CA GLU A 261 -6.37 0.71 -27.14
C GLU A 261 -7.74 1.18 -27.69
N TRP A 262 -8.63 0.24 -27.96
CA TRP A 262 -9.91 0.48 -28.65
C TRP A 262 -11.11 0.00 -27.83
N HIS A 263 -10.99 0.03 -26.51
CA HIS A 263 -12.03 -0.32 -25.53
C HIS A 263 -12.53 -1.79 -25.55
N GLY A 264 -11.95 -2.67 -26.36
CA GLY A 264 -12.36 -4.08 -26.40
C GLY A 264 -12.02 -4.80 -25.09
N THR A 265 -10.79 -4.70 -24.64
CA THR A 265 -10.34 -5.32 -23.37
C THR A 265 -11.05 -4.71 -22.16
N GLU A 266 -11.33 -3.41 -22.17
CA GLU A 266 -12.12 -2.71 -21.16
C GLU A 266 -13.51 -3.30 -20.98
N LYS A 267 -14.21 -3.59 -22.07
CA LYS A 267 -15.54 -4.21 -22.02
C LYS A 267 -15.51 -5.57 -21.32
N ILE A 268 -14.46 -6.38 -21.58
CA ILE A 268 -14.30 -7.67 -20.90
C ILE A 268 -13.98 -7.43 -19.42
N ALA A 269 -13.16 -6.44 -19.06
CA ALA A 269 -12.85 -6.11 -17.67
C ALA A 269 -14.10 -5.78 -16.87
N HIS A 270 -14.99 -4.94 -17.43
CA HIS A 270 -16.25 -4.59 -16.79
C HIS A 270 -17.21 -5.78 -16.70
N ALA A 271 -17.31 -6.61 -17.73
CA ALA A 271 -18.13 -7.83 -17.69
C ALA A 271 -17.65 -8.81 -16.60
N ILE A 272 -16.32 -8.95 -16.39
CA ILE A 272 -15.76 -9.73 -15.29
C ILE A 272 -16.14 -9.13 -13.93
N ALA A 273 -16.05 -7.82 -13.77
CA ALA A 273 -16.39 -7.13 -12.54
C ALA A 273 -17.89 -7.28 -12.21
N GLU A 274 -18.77 -7.11 -13.19
CA GLU A 274 -20.21 -7.30 -13.06
C GLU A 274 -20.56 -8.73 -12.69
N GLU A 275 -19.92 -9.71 -13.31
CA GLU A 275 -20.16 -11.13 -13.01
C GLU A 275 -19.68 -11.48 -11.59
N ILE A 276 -18.52 -10.98 -11.14
CA ILE A 276 -18.08 -11.16 -9.76
C ILE A 276 -19.11 -10.61 -8.78
N HIS A 277 -19.60 -9.39 -9.04
CA HIS A 277 -20.62 -8.78 -8.20
C HIS A 277 -21.93 -9.59 -8.20
N ARG A 278 -22.34 -10.13 -9.37
CA ARG A 278 -23.55 -10.94 -9.51
C ARG A 278 -23.48 -12.24 -8.69
N VAL A 279 -22.34 -12.96 -8.74
CA VAL A 279 -22.20 -14.27 -8.08
C VAL A 279 -21.66 -14.20 -6.65
N SER A 280 -21.05 -13.10 -6.27
CA SER A 280 -20.45 -12.87 -4.95
C SER A 280 -20.61 -11.40 -4.52
N PRO A 281 -21.83 -10.95 -4.17
CA PRO A 281 -22.13 -9.55 -3.88
C PRO A 281 -21.30 -8.93 -2.74
N ASP A 282 -20.84 -9.77 -1.80
CA ASP A 282 -20.00 -9.32 -0.68
C ASP A 282 -18.51 -9.16 -1.05
N THR A 283 -18.13 -9.55 -2.27
CA THR A 283 -16.75 -9.36 -2.75
C THR A 283 -16.54 -7.93 -3.24
N ILE A 284 -15.56 -7.25 -2.66
CA ILE A 284 -15.14 -5.93 -3.14
C ILE A 284 -14.46 -6.12 -4.50
N VAL A 285 -14.93 -5.38 -5.51
CA VAL A 285 -14.33 -5.40 -6.84
C VAL A 285 -13.71 -4.04 -7.12
N LYS A 286 -12.41 -4.03 -7.44
CA LYS A 286 -11.66 -2.84 -7.88
C LYS A 286 -11.28 -3.01 -9.35
N VAL A 287 -11.51 -1.99 -10.16
CA VAL A 287 -11.23 -2.02 -11.61
C VAL A 287 -10.30 -0.87 -11.95
N PHE A 288 -9.15 -1.18 -12.58
CA PHE A 288 -8.13 -0.18 -12.92
C PHE A 288 -7.65 -0.30 -14.34
N ASN A 289 -7.52 0.85 -15.00
CA ASN A 289 -6.80 0.99 -16.24
C ASN A 289 -5.34 1.39 -15.92
N VAL A 290 -4.36 0.57 -16.37
CA VAL A 290 -2.93 0.81 -16.11
C VAL A 290 -2.37 2.07 -16.77
N ASP A 291 -3.07 2.61 -17.76
CA ASP A 291 -2.65 3.83 -18.46
C ASP A 291 -3.15 5.12 -17.76
N HIS A 292 -4.05 4.98 -16.78
CA HIS A 292 -4.71 6.09 -16.11
C HIS A 292 -4.66 6.05 -14.59
N THR A 293 -3.96 5.05 -14.02
CA THR A 293 -3.83 4.89 -12.57
C THR A 293 -2.38 4.60 -12.22
N GLU A 294 -1.90 5.25 -11.18
CA GLU A 294 -0.54 5.02 -10.71
C GLU A 294 -0.35 3.55 -10.30
N LYS A 295 0.79 3.00 -10.73
CA LYS A 295 1.07 1.56 -10.55
C LYS A 295 1.05 1.12 -9.09
N ASP A 296 1.56 1.96 -8.20
CA ASP A 296 1.66 1.67 -6.77
C ASP A 296 0.31 1.71 -6.06
N ASP A 297 -0.66 2.48 -6.56
CA ASP A 297 -2.06 2.41 -6.10
C ASP A 297 -2.72 1.10 -6.53
N ILE A 298 -2.47 0.66 -7.77
CA ILE A 298 -2.96 -0.65 -8.23
C ILE A 298 -2.31 -1.78 -7.43
N LEU A 299 -0.99 -1.72 -7.19
CA LEU A 299 -0.25 -2.72 -6.42
C LEU A 299 -0.74 -2.83 -4.96
N TYR A 300 -1.08 -1.70 -4.33
CA TYR A 300 -1.72 -1.66 -3.03
C TYR A 300 -3.05 -2.43 -3.01
N GLU A 301 -3.92 -2.23 -4.00
CA GLU A 301 -5.19 -2.96 -4.09
C GLU A 301 -4.99 -4.43 -4.44
N VAL A 302 -4.00 -4.77 -5.26
CA VAL A 302 -3.60 -6.18 -5.51
C VAL A 302 -3.07 -6.85 -4.25
N PHE A 303 -2.31 -6.13 -3.42
CA PHE A 303 -1.84 -6.65 -2.13
C PHE A 303 -3.00 -7.07 -1.23
N LYS A 304 -4.08 -6.33 -1.18
CA LYS A 304 -5.30 -6.63 -0.43
C LYS A 304 -6.10 -7.79 -1.02
N SER A 305 -6.06 -7.98 -2.32
CA SER A 305 -6.94 -8.89 -3.04
C SER A 305 -6.61 -10.38 -2.81
N LYS A 306 -7.64 -11.22 -2.73
CA LYS A 306 -7.51 -12.68 -2.76
C LYS A 306 -7.22 -13.21 -4.16
N ALA A 307 -7.65 -12.47 -5.19
CA ALA A 307 -7.46 -12.82 -6.59
C ALA A 307 -7.40 -11.57 -7.48
N ILE A 308 -6.82 -11.72 -8.68
CA ILE A 308 -6.77 -10.65 -9.69
C ILE A 308 -7.21 -11.17 -11.05
N ALA A 309 -7.77 -10.29 -11.87
CA ALA A 309 -7.95 -10.55 -13.29
C ALA A 309 -7.16 -9.52 -14.09
N VAL A 310 -6.32 -9.95 -15.03
CA VAL A 310 -5.39 -9.08 -15.75
C VAL A 310 -5.64 -9.19 -17.26
N GLY A 311 -5.83 -8.03 -17.90
CA GLY A 311 -6.17 -7.96 -19.32
C GLY A 311 -5.32 -6.99 -20.13
N SER A 312 -4.96 -7.42 -21.35
CA SER A 312 -4.26 -6.57 -22.34
C SER A 312 -4.68 -6.98 -23.75
N PRO A 313 -4.80 -6.04 -24.69
CA PRO A 313 -4.83 -6.40 -26.09
C PRO A 313 -3.48 -7.01 -26.51
N THR A 314 -3.51 -7.81 -27.60
CA THR A 314 -2.28 -8.29 -28.23
C THR A 314 -1.67 -7.19 -29.08
N ILE A 315 -0.48 -6.74 -28.72
CA ILE A 315 0.29 -5.70 -29.40
C ILE A 315 1.68 -6.25 -29.72
N LEU A 316 2.09 -6.17 -30.98
CA LEU A 316 3.43 -6.63 -31.44
C LEU A 316 3.77 -8.06 -30.96
N ASN A 317 2.79 -8.98 -31.04
CA ASN A 317 2.87 -10.35 -30.53
C ASN A 317 3.06 -10.46 -29.00
N GLY A 318 2.85 -9.39 -28.25
CA GLY A 318 2.97 -9.30 -26.79
C GLY A 318 1.79 -8.59 -26.15
N ILE A 319 2.08 -7.79 -25.16
CA ILE A 319 1.10 -6.99 -24.38
C ILE A 319 1.47 -5.51 -24.42
N LEU A 320 0.58 -4.63 -23.98
CA LEU A 320 0.89 -3.20 -23.82
C LEU A 320 2.10 -2.99 -22.92
N ALA A 321 2.93 -1.99 -23.25
CA ALA A 321 4.14 -1.67 -22.49
C ALA A 321 3.83 -1.24 -21.04
N SER A 322 2.75 -0.50 -20.82
CA SER A 322 2.25 -0.13 -19.50
C SER A 322 1.90 -1.35 -18.66
N MET A 323 1.19 -2.33 -19.25
CA MET A 323 0.88 -3.59 -18.60
C MET A 323 2.14 -4.42 -18.30
N ALA A 324 3.10 -4.45 -19.20
CA ALA A 324 4.38 -5.13 -18.96
C ALA A 324 5.16 -4.49 -17.80
N SER A 325 5.18 -3.16 -17.73
CA SER A 325 5.77 -2.41 -16.62
C SER A 325 5.08 -2.74 -15.30
N PHE A 326 3.75 -2.68 -15.25
CA PHE A 326 2.99 -3.06 -14.06
C PHE A 326 3.31 -4.48 -13.59
N LEU A 327 3.31 -5.46 -14.50
CA LEU A 327 3.60 -6.87 -14.15
C LEU A 327 5.04 -7.08 -13.70
N TYR A 328 5.99 -6.28 -14.20
CA TYR A 328 7.38 -6.31 -13.73
C TYR A 328 7.47 -5.90 -12.26
N TYR A 329 6.80 -4.81 -11.86
CA TYR A 329 6.71 -4.39 -10.45
C TYR A 329 5.95 -5.41 -9.60
N LEU A 330 4.83 -5.91 -10.09
CA LEU A 330 4.04 -6.94 -9.40
C LEU A 330 4.88 -8.18 -9.06
N LYS A 331 5.71 -8.64 -9.99
CA LYS A 331 6.64 -9.76 -9.78
C LYS A 331 7.64 -9.48 -8.65
N SER A 332 8.13 -8.23 -8.53
CA SER A 332 9.09 -7.85 -7.50
C SER A 332 8.52 -7.88 -6.08
N LEU A 333 7.21 -7.73 -5.91
CA LEU A 333 6.53 -7.78 -4.62
C LEU A 333 6.49 -9.19 -4.01
N LYS A 334 6.72 -10.24 -4.80
CA LYS A 334 6.74 -11.64 -4.35
C LYS A 334 5.48 -12.08 -3.60
N LEU A 335 4.33 -11.55 -4.00
CA LEU A 335 3.05 -11.92 -3.40
C LEU A 335 2.75 -13.40 -3.62
N LYS A 336 2.22 -14.08 -2.60
CA LYS A 336 1.94 -15.52 -2.62
C LYS A 336 0.48 -15.81 -2.26
N GLY A 337 0.02 -17.01 -2.64
CA GLY A 337 -1.30 -17.49 -2.23
C GLY A 337 -2.48 -16.86 -2.98
N LYS A 338 -2.22 -16.07 -4.01
CA LYS A 338 -3.25 -15.38 -4.78
C LYS A 338 -3.49 -16.05 -6.12
N LYS A 339 -4.74 -15.99 -6.59
CA LYS A 339 -5.12 -16.48 -7.92
C LYS A 339 -5.08 -15.36 -8.94
N ALA A 340 -4.91 -15.72 -10.20
CA ALA A 340 -5.03 -14.80 -11.32
C ALA A 340 -5.82 -15.41 -12.47
N ALA A 341 -6.59 -14.58 -13.18
CA ALA A 341 -7.21 -14.87 -14.47
C ALA A 341 -6.63 -13.95 -15.53
N VAL A 342 -6.65 -14.34 -16.79
CA VAL A 342 -6.20 -13.53 -17.91
C VAL A 342 -7.31 -13.34 -18.93
N PHE A 343 -7.34 -12.17 -19.55
CA PHE A 343 -8.28 -11.84 -20.62
C PHE A 343 -7.68 -10.82 -21.61
N GLY A 344 -8.31 -10.67 -22.77
CA GLY A 344 -7.85 -9.66 -23.72
C GLY A 344 -8.46 -9.78 -25.11
N CYS A 345 -8.14 -8.78 -25.94
CA CYS A 345 -8.53 -8.74 -27.32
C CYS A 345 -7.31 -8.87 -28.25
N TYR A 346 -7.57 -9.25 -29.49
CA TYR A 346 -6.53 -9.33 -30.52
C TYR A 346 -7.16 -9.12 -31.91
N GLY A 347 -6.33 -8.72 -32.88
CA GLY A 347 -6.76 -8.59 -34.28
C GLY A 347 -6.60 -9.90 -35.05
N TRP A 348 -5.40 -10.49 -35.07
CA TRP A 348 -5.09 -11.63 -35.94
C TRP A 348 -4.25 -12.75 -35.33
N SER A 349 -3.51 -12.54 -34.22
CA SER A 349 -2.60 -13.58 -33.69
C SER A 349 -2.92 -13.99 -32.27
N GLY A 350 -3.05 -13.08 -31.30
CA GLY A 350 -3.63 -13.32 -29.98
C GLY A 350 -2.69 -13.96 -28.95
N GLU A 351 -1.43 -13.59 -28.93
CA GLU A 351 -0.43 -14.07 -27.98
C GLU A 351 -0.54 -13.42 -26.61
N GLY A 352 -1.20 -12.26 -26.48
CA GLY A 352 -1.24 -11.45 -25.28
C GLY A 352 -1.66 -12.23 -24.02
N CYS A 353 -2.71 -13.02 -24.06
CA CYS A 353 -3.15 -13.84 -22.93
C CYS A 353 -2.08 -14.88 -22.50
N LYS A 354 -1.34 -15.44 -23.44
CA LYS A 354 -0.24 -16.36 -23.13
C LYS A 354 0.88 -15.62 -22.40
N VAL A 355 1.29 -14.44 -22.88
CA VAL A 355 2.30 -13.61 -22.24
C VAL A 355 1.88 -13.20 -20.84
N LEU A 356 0.62 -12.75 -20.64
CA LEU A 356 0.08 -12.43 -19.32
C LEU A 356 0.17 -13.62 -18.38
N ARG A 357 -0.22 -14.80 -18.83
CA ARG A 357 -0.18 -16.05 -18.05
C ARG A 357 1.23 -16.39 -17.60
N GLU A 358 2.20 -16.31 -18.51
CA GLU A 358 3.61 -16.57 -18.20
C GLU A 358 4.13 -15.59 -17.15
N MET A 359 3.93 -14.28 -17.33
CA MET A 359 4.39 -13.25 -16.39
C MET A 359 3.74 -13.37 -15.01
N LEU A 360 2.44 -13.65 -14.94
CA LEU A 360 1.73 -13.85 -13.67
C LEU A 360 2.19 -15.12 -12.94
N THR A 361 2.45 -16.20 -13.69
CA THR A 361 3.01 -17.43 -13.12
C THR A 361 4.40 -17.17 -12.54
N GLU A 362 5.25 -16.45 -13.26
CA GLU A 362 6.57 -16.03 -12.76
C GLU A 362 6.49 -15.10 -11.54
N ALA A 363 5.44 -14.28 -11.47
CA ALA A 363 5.17 -13.43 -10.31
C ALA A 363 4.63 -14.22 -9.09
N GLY A 364 4.37 -15.52 -9.22
CA GLY A 364 3.97 -16.41 -8.14
C GLY A 364 2.46 -16.57 -7.97
N PHE A 365 1.66 -16.12 -8.93
CA PHE A 365 0.21 -16.29 -8.91
C PHE A 365 -0.19 -17.67 -9.44
N LYS A 366 -1.27 -18.23 -8.84
CA LYS A 366 -1.93 -19.41 -9.38
C LYS A 366 -2.89 -18.98 -10.50
N VAL A 367 -2.40 -19.05 -11.75
CA VAL A 367 -3.23 -18.66 -12.90
C VAL A 367 -4.24 -19.74 -13.22
N VAL A 368 -5.55 -19.39 -13.26
CA VAL A 368 -6.62 -20.31 -13.62
C VAL A 368 -6.55 -20.67 -15.12
N SER A 369 -7.11 -21.82 -15.50
CA SER A 369 -7.05 -22.33 -16.89
C SER A 369 -7.94 -21.53 -17.83
N ASP A 370 -9.10 -21.09 -17.35
CA ASP A 370 -10.07 -20.36 -18.14
C ASP A 370 -9.55 -18.96 -18.50
N GLU A 371 -9.84 -18.53 -19.72
CA GLU A 371 -9.49 -17.19 -20.22
C GLU A 371 -10.63 -16.66 -21.10
N VAL A 372 -10.78 -15.34 -21.12
CA VAL A 372 -11.66 -14.65 -22.07
C VAL A 372 -10.80 -13.96 -23.11
N LYS A 373 -10.82 -14.49 -24.33
CA LYS A 373 -10.04 -14.00 -25.46
C LYS A 373 -10.96 -13.74 -26.65
N SER A 374 -11.02 -12.49 -27.08
CA SER A 374 -11.90 -12.02 -28.14
C SER A 374 -11.11 -11.50 -29.33
N SER A 375 -11.59 -11.82 -30.54
CA SER A 375 -11.07 -11.17 -31.76
C SER A 375 -11.77 -9.84 -31.96
N TRP A 376 -11.00 -8.76 -32.11
CA TRP A 376 -11.45 -7.37 -32.26
C TRP A 376 -12.31 -6.89 -31.09
N ASN A 377 -13.63 -6.77 -31.27
CA ASN A 377 -14.57 -6.43 -30.21
C ASN A 377 -15.21 -7.68 -29.61
N PRO A 378 -15.43 -7.73 -28.30
CA PRO A 378 -16.14 -8.84 -27.67
C PRO A 378 -17.56 -8.99 -28.20
N GLU A 379 -17.95 -10.24 -28.49
CA GLU A 379 -19.27 -10.63 -28.92
C GLU A 379 -19.96 -11.50 -27.85
N GLU A 380 -21.23 -11.83 -28.01
CA GLU A 380 -22.03 -12.62 -27.07
C GLU A 380 -21.35 -13.94 -26.67
N GLY A 381 -20.74 -14.65 -27.63
CA GLY A 381 -20.01 -15.90 -27.39
C GLY A 381 -18.74 -15.72 -26.55
N ASP A 382 -18.16 -14.53 -26.49
CA ASP A 382 -17.01 -14.21 -25.64
C ASP A 382 -17.46 -13.90 -24.21
N TYR A 383 -18.55 -13.13 -24.07
CA TYR A 383 -19.15 -12.85 -22.76
C TYR A 383 -19.67 -14.13 -22.10
N ALA A 384 -20.16 -15.12 -22.88
CA ALA A 384 -20.58 -16.43 -22.37
C ALA A 384 -19.45 -17.21 -21.65
N LYS A 385 -18.18 -16.84 -21.82
CA LYS A 385 -17.02 -17.43 -21.14
C LYS A 385 -16.72 -16.79 -19.78
N VAL A 386 -17.25 -15.59 -19.52
CA VAL A 386 -16.97 -14.83 -18.29
C VAL A 386 -17.39 -15.58 -17.02
N PRO A 387 -18.57 -16.22 -16.94
CA PRO A 387 -18.97 -17.00 -15.77
C PRO A 387 -17.99 -18.12 -15.41
N ALA A 388 -17.47 -18.86 -16.40
CA ALA A 388 -16.50 -19.93 -16.15
C ALA A 388 -15.18 -19.37 -15.61
N LEU A 389 -14.67 -18.27 -16.18
CA LEU A 389 -13.48 -17.59 -15.69
C LEU A 389 -13.66 -17.11 -14.24
N VAL A 390 -14.78 -16.47 -13.93
CA VAL A 390 -15.08 -15.96 -12.58
C VAL A 390 -15.29 -17.13 -11.60
N GLY A 391 -15.97 -18.20 -12.00
CA GLY A 391 -16.13 -19.41 -11.22
C GLY A 391 -14.79 -20.02 -10.81
N SER A 392 -13.87 -20.17 -11.76
CA SER A 392 -12.51 -20.66 -11.52
C SER A 392 -11.68 -19.70 -10.65
N LEU A 393 -11.84 -18.38 -10.83
CA LEU A 393 -11.12 -17.37 -10.06
C LEU A 393 -11.54 -17.37 -8.58
N LEU A 394 -12.84 -17.55 -8.32
CA LEU A 394 -13.44 -17.49 -6.98
C LEU A 394 -13.61 -18.86 -6.30
N ASP A 395 -13.24 -19.99 -6.94
CA ASP A 395 -13.49 -21.37 -6.46
C ASP A 395 -14.98 -21.67 -6.25
N LEU A 396 -15.84 -21.12 -7.10
CA LEU A 396 -17.27 -21.41 -7.03
C LEU A 396 -17.54 -22.84 -7.55
N SER A 397 -18.36 -23.60 -6.83
CA SER A 397 -18.82 -24.88 -7.32
C SER A 397 -19.86 -24.71 -8.45
N GLU A 398 -19.98 -25.69 -9.36
CA GLU A 398 -21.03 -25.66 -10.39
C GLU A 398 -22.45 -25.52 -9.82
N VAL A 399 -22.66 -25.94 -8.58
CA VAL A 399 -23.93 -25.80 -7.86
C VAL A 399 -24.20 -24.32 -7.50
N ASP A 400 -23.17 -23.55 -7.18
CA ASP A 400 -23.32 -22.14 -6.83
C ASP A 400 -23.64 -21.29 -8.08
N THR A 401 -23.09 -21.67 -9.24
CA THR A 401 -23.39 -20.98 -10.51
C THR A 401 -24.80 -21.28 -11.00
N GLN A 402 -25.32 -22.47 -10.80
CA GLN A 402 -26.71 -22.85 -11.20
C GLN A 402 -27.78 -22.28 -10.25
N ASN A 403 -27.46 -22.06 -8.97
CA ASN A 403 -28.39 -21.39 -8.04
C ASN A 403 -28.54 -19.90 -8.33
N THR A 404 -27.53 -19.26 -8.92
CA THR A 404 -27.61 -17.87 -9.37
C THR A 404 -28.40 -17.71 -10.67
N GLU A 405 -28.41 -18.72 -11.55
CA GLU A 405 -29.30 -18.73 -12.73
C GLU A 405 -30.78 -18.89 -12.33
N LYS A 406 -31.10 -19.56 -11.20
CA LYS A 406 -32.47 -19.63 -10.68
C LYS A 406 -32.93 -18.35 -9.97
N ASN A 407 -32.04 -17.47 -9.58
CA ASN A 407 -32.32 -16.11 -9.06
C ASN A 407 -32.34 -15.05 -10.17
N SER A 408 -32.14 -15.37 -11.44
CA SER A 408 -32.67 -14.59 -12.53
C SER A 408 -34.21 -14.78 -12.54
N ALA A 409 -34.85 -14.37 -11.45
CA ALA A 409 -36.28 -14.10 -11.44
C ALA A 409 -36.52 -13.20 -12.63
N SER A 410 -37.41 -13.57 -13.54
CA SER A 410 -37.84 -12.74 -14.64
C SER A 410 -38.06 -11.35 -14.09
N PHE A 411 -37.24 -10.39 -14.48
CA PHE A 411 -37.33 -9.01 -14.04
C PHE A 411 -38.68 -8.46 -14.52
N SER A 412 -39.71 -8.68 -13.74
CA SER A 412 -41.06 -8.20 -14.06
C SER A 412 -41.01 -6.67 -14.12
N LYS A 413 -41.35 -6.13 -15.25
CA LYS A 413 -41.47 -4.67 -15.43
C LYS A 413 -42.77 -4.18 -14.81
N TRP A 414 -42.73 -2.97 -14.31
CA TRP A 414 -43.88 -2.35 -13.64
C TRP A 414 -44.22 -1.02 -14.29
N GLN A 415 -45.47 -0.80 -14.61
CA GLN A 415 -45.93 0.40 -15.31
C GLN A 415 -46.74 1.33 -14.38
N CYS A 416 -46.34 2.57 -14.41
CA CYS A 416 -47.11 3.68 -13.82
C CYS A 416 -48.33 4.03 -14.66
N PRO A 417 -49.44 4.47 -14.09
CA PRO A 417 -50.57 4.99 -14.86
C PRO A 417 -50.22 6.09 -15.87
N CYS A 418 -49.13 6.84 -15.63
CA CYS A 418 -48.65 7.87 -16.59
C CYS A 418 -47.89 7.28 -17.81
N GLY A 419 -47.69 5.96 -17.86
CA GLY A 419 -46.99 5.30 -18.97
C GLY A 419 -45.48 5.04 -18.67
N TYR A 420 -44.88 5.59 -17.63
CA TYR A 420 -43.52 5.28 -17.26
C TYR A 420 -43.41 3.80 -16.89
N VAL A 421 -42.37 3.13 -17.38
CA VAL A 421 -42.08 1.72 -17.06
C VAL A 421 -40.82 1.65 -16.21
N TYR A 422 -40.96 1.14 -15.00
CA TYR A 422 -39.80 0.72 -14.20
C TYR A 422 -39.27 -0.58 -14.76
N ASP A 423 -38.05 -0.56 -15.20
CA ASP A 423 -37.31 -1.71 -15.72
C ASP A 423 -36.20 -2.04 -14.71
N PRO A 424 -36.27 -3.17 -13.98
CA PRO A 424 -35.25 -3.54 -13.01
C PRO A 424 -33.83 -3.61 -13.57
N GLU A 425 -33.66 -3.94 -14.85
CA GLU A 425 -32.34 -3.96 -15.48
C GLU A 425 -31.69 -2.58 -15.51
N LYS A 426 -32.51 -1.52 -15.61
CA LYS A 426 -32.05 -0.12 -15.68
C LYS A 426 -32.06 0.55 -14.31
N GLY A 427 -32.95 0.16 -13.42
CA GLY A 427 -33.20 0.87 -12.19
C GLY A 427 -33.69 2.31 -12.39
N ASP A 428 -33.39 3.19 -11.45
CA ASP A 428 -33.57 4.63 -11.50
C ASP A 428 -32.43 5.31 -10.71
N PRO A 429 -31.20 5.34 -11.23
CA PRO A 429 -30.04 5.84 -10.51
C PRO A 429 -30.17 7.30 -10.10
N ASP A 430 -30.86 8.10 -10.89
CA ASP A 430 -31.09 9.53 -10.61
C ASP A 430 -31.94 9.76 -9.36
N HIS A 431 -32.73 8.75 -8.96
CA HIS A 431 -33.58 8.77 -7.75
C HIS A 431 -33.18 7.66 -6.76
N GLY A 432 -31.91 7.24 -6.80
CA GLY A 432 -31.30 6.36 -5.77
C GLY A 432 -31.61 4.88 -5.91
N VAL A 433 -32.22 4.42 -7.02
CA VAL A 433 -32.51 3.02 -7.28
C VAL A 433 -31.52 2.46 -8.31
N ARG A 434 -30.61 1.58 -7.89
CA ARG A 434 -29.55 1.04 -8.74
C ARG A 434 -30.08 0.10 -9.82
N PRO A 435 -29.42 -0.03 -10.99
CA PRO A 435 -29.65 -1.10 -11.92
C PRO A 435 -29.58 -2.49 -11.23
N GLY A 436 -30.46 -3.41 -11.62
CA GLY A 436 -30.57 -4.73 -11.00
C GLY A 436 -31.49 -4.79 -9.78
N THR A 437 -32.06 -3.67 -9.31
CA THR A 437 -33.00 -3.65 -8.18
C THR A 437 -34.36 -4.23 -8.60
N VAL A 438 -34.75 -5.35 -8.00
CA VAL A 438 -36.10 -5.91 -8.24
C VAL A 438 -37.18 -5.02 -7.61
N TRP A 439 -38.38 -5.08 -8.13
CA TRP A 439 -39.46 -4.18 -7.68
C TRP A 439 -39.72 -4.22 -6.19
N GLU A 440 -39.62 -5.38 -5.59
CA GLU A 440 -39.81 -5.60 -4.16
C GLU A 440 -38.82 -4.78 -3.32
N ASP A 441 -37.58 -4.64 -3.80
CA ASP A 441 -36.48 -3.96 -3.13
C ASP A 441 -36.37 -2.45 -3.45
N VAL A 442 -37.18 -1.94 -4.37
CA VAL A 442 -37.30 -0.48 -4.59
C VAL A 442 -37.81 0.18 -3.30
N PRO A 443 -37.18 1.26 -2.79
CA PRO A 443 -37.59 1.93 -1.57
C PRO A 443 -39.09 2.24 -1.55
N ALA A 444 -39.74 2.07 -0.39
CA ALA A 444 -41.17 2.26 -0.27
C ALA A 444 -41.62 3.72 -0.48
N ASP A 445 -40.72 4.65 -0.29
CA ASP A 445 -40.90 6.10 -0.46
C ASP A 445 -40.49 6.59 -1.87
N TRP A 446 -39.99 5.67 -2.74
CA TRP A 446 -39.70 6.00 -4.12
C TRP A 446 -40.98 6.35 -4.88
N VAL A 447 -40.90 7.37 -5.72
CA VAL A 447 -42.01 7.87 -6.55
C VAL A 447 -41.65 7.85 -8.03
N CYS A 448 -42.65 7.78 -8.87
CA CYS A 448 -42.45 7.83 -10.31
C CYS A 448 -41.67 9.08 -10.74
N PRO A 449 -40.54 8.96 -11.46
CA PRO A 449 -39.72 10.10 -11.86
C PRO A 449 -40.41 11.02 -12.86
N VAL A 450 -41.50 10.57 -13.49
CA VAL A 450 -42.22 11.35 -14.47
C VAL A 450 -43.40 12.12 -13.87
N CYS A 451 -44.15 11.49 -12.94
CA CYS A 451 -45.41 12.11 -12.46
C CYS A 451 -45.54 12.16 -10.94
N GLY A 452 -44.53 11.69 -10.19
CA GLY A 452 -44.52 11.73 -8.72
C GLY A 452 -45.51 10.76 -8.03
N LEU A 453 -46.19 9.87 -8.73
CA LEU A 453 -47.05 8.87 -8.11
C LEU A 453 -46.24 7.86 -7.29
N PRO A 454 -46.75 7.42 -6.14
CA PRO A 454 -46.06 6.50 -5.27
C PRO A 454 -45.92 5.11 -5.89
N LYS A 455 -44.91 4.33 -5.43
CA LYS A 455 -44.66 2.94 -5.83
C LYS A 455 -45.94 2.08 -5.88
N SER A 456 -46.86 2.28 -4.94
CA SER A 456 -48.12 1.54 -4.86
C SER A 456 -49.08 1.75 -6.02
N ALA A 457 -48.88 2.78 -6.84
CA ALA A 457 -49.72 3.05 -8.01
C ALA A 457 -49.32 2.23 -9.26
N PHE A 458 -48.15 1.58 -9.24
CA PHE A 458 -47.65 0.80 -10.36
C PHE A 458 -48.32 -0.58 -10.46
N LYS A 459 -48.46 -1.07 -11.67
CA LYS A 459 -48.96 -2.41 -11.97
C LYS A 459 -47.89 -3.21 -12.70
N LYS A 460 -47.80 -4.49 -12.34
CA LYS A 460 -46.94 -5.45 -13.05
C LYS A 460 -47.39 -5.57 -14.50
N ILE A 461 -46.46 -5.53 -15.43
CA ILE A 461 -46.69 -5.82 -16.84
C ILE A 461 -46.74 -7.34 -16.96
N GLU A 462 -47.87 -7.89 -17.38
CA GLU A 462 -47.97 -9.29 -17.79
C GLU A 462 -47.51 -9.39 -19.24
N GLU A 463 -46.51 -10.28 -19.52
CA GLU A 463 -46.06 -10.56 -20.89
C GLU A 463 -47.12 -11.31 -21.68
#